data_6bc1e814bab772908796427607d41230
#
_entry.id   6bc1e814bab772908796427607d41230
#
_cell.length_a   1.000
_cell.length_b   1.000
_cell.length_c   1.000
_cell.angle_alpha   90.00
_cell.angle_beta   90.00
_cell.angle_gamma   90.00
#
_symmetry.space_group_name_H-M   'P 1'
#
loop_
_entity.id
_entity.type
_entity.pdbx_description
1 polymer ?
#
loop_
_entity_poly.entity_id
_entity_poly.type
_entity_poly.pdbx_seq_one_letter_code
_entity_poly.pdbx_strand_id
1 'polypeptide(L)'
;LVRSPGVYFSEDHDTGSGRPLASAKLIPYRGAWMEFETSNRDVIYVKLDRKRKTPVSTLLRTLGYETNEEILELFEDVDNNPDHKFIETTIAKDSGVTTKDEALIEFYRRLRPGEPPNAENAQALIESLFFDSRRYDLGKVGRYKLESNLKGLKFQEIDGSTRILSKEDIVSLLRRLIQINNSEKRANDIDHLGNRRVRAVGELIQNQVRVGFLRMERVIRERMTIQVDPETTTPAALINVRPVVAAVREFFGGSQL
;
A
#
# COMPACT_ATOMS: atom_id res chain seq x y z
N LEU A 1 10.78 18.19 -7.14
CA LEU A 1 11.08 17.40 -5.95
C LEU A 1 9.88 16.53 -5.58
N VAL A 2 10.10 15.23 -5.39
CA VAL A 2 9.11 14.25 -4.94
C VAL A 2 9.62 13.53 -3.70
N ARG A 3 8.73 12.90 -2.93
CA ARG A 3 9.15 12.05 -1.82
C ARG A 3 9.83 10.79 -2.35
N SER A 4 10.90 10.38 -1.67
CA SER A 4 11.54 9.09 -1.94
C SER A 4 10.61 7.95 -1.53
N PRO A 5 10.65 6.78 -2.18
CA PRO A 5 9.95 5.60 -1.70
C PRO A 5 10.37 5.22 -0.27
N GLY A 6 9.48 4.63 0.49
CA GLY A 6 9.72 4.19 1.87
C GLY A 6 8.51 4.42 2.77
N VAL A 7 8.69 4.25 4.08
CA VAL A 7 7.68 4.57 5.08
C VAL A 7 8.04 5.89 5.78
N TYR A 8 7.06 6.72 6.01
CA TYR A 8 7.18 8.01 6.69
C TYR A 8 6.14 8.13 7.77
N PHE A 9 6.61 8.41 8.97
CA PHE A 9 5.76 8.66 10.12
C PHE A 9 5.65 10.16 10.34
N SER A 10 4.45 10.63 10.62
CA SER A 10 4.19 12.00 11.03
C SER A 10 3.34 12.02 12.30
N GLU A 11 3.54 13.06 13.08
CA GLU A 11 2.79 13.33 14.30
C GLU A 11 2.04 14.65 14.10
N ASP A 12 0.79 14.67 14.46
CA ASP A 12 -0.08 15.82 14.44
C ASP A 12 -0.80 15.90 15.80
N HIS A 13 -1.49 16.99 16.08
CA HIS A 13 -2.24 17.15 17.30
C HIS A 13 -3.72 17.36 16.99
N ASP A 14 -4.56 16.63 17.70
CA ASP A 14 -5.99 16.85 17.61
C ASP A 14 -6.35 18.26 18.08
N THR A 15 -6.98 19.04 17.23
CA THR A 15 -7.31 20.44 17.48
C THR A 15 -8.26 20.64 18.66
N GLY A 16 -9.05 19.62 19.01
CA GLY A 16 -10.03 19.69 20.11
C GLY A 16 -9.45 19.29 21.46
N SER A 17 -8.66 18.22 21.50
CA SER A 17 -8.12 17.65 22.75
C SER A 17 -6.63 17.97 22.97
N GLY A 18 -5.93 18.49 21.97
CA GLY A 18 -4.47 18.69 22.00
C GLY A 18 -3.65 17.39 22.01
N ARG A 19 -4.32 16.24 21.82
CA ARG A 19 -3.73 14.92 21.91
C ARG A 19 -2.85 14.62 20.69
N PRO A 20 -1.66 13.99 20.84
CA PRO A 20 -0.86 13.56 19.70
C PRO A 20 -1.57 12.45 18.91
N LEU A 21 -1.59 12.60 17.60
CA LEU A 21 -2.11 11.64 16.63
C LEU A 21 -1.00 11.28 15.67
N ALA A 22 -0.62 10.01 15.64
CA ALA A 22 0.38 9.53 14.73
C ALA A 22 -0.25 9.08 13.40
N SER A 23 0.47 9.30 12.32
CA SER A 23 0.13 8.74 11.00
C SER A 23 1.37 8.17 10.31
N ALA A 24 1.16 7.21 9.43
CA ALA A 24 2.22 6.63 8.63
C ALA A 24 1.80 6.55 7.16
N LYS A 25 2.74 6.86 6.26
CA LYS A 25 2.53 6.76 4.81
C LYS A 25 3.58 5.83 4.22
N LEU A 26 3.13 4.74 3.64
CA LEU A 26 3.95 3.82 2.89
C LEU A 26 3.85 4.16 1.41
N ILE A 27 4.97 4.62 0.85
CA ILE A 27 5.09 5.11 -0.51
C ILE A 27 6.00 4.15 -1.29
N PRO A 28 5.47 3.33 -2.21
CA PRO A 28 6.29 2.48 -3.06
C PRO A 28 6.94 3.31 -4.19
N TYR A 29 7.98 2.74 -4.81
CA TYR A 29 8.50 3.24 -6.09
C TYR A 29 7.46 3.10 -7.20
N ARG A 30 6.71 1.97 -7.19
CA ARG A 30 5.60 1.67 -8.09
C ARG A 30 4.54 0.87 -7.35
N GLY A 31 3.29 1.29 -7.43
CA GLY A 31 2.14 0.61 -6.83
C GLY A 31 1.24 1.53 -6.02
N ALA A 32 0.28 0.94 -5.32
CA ALA A 32 -0.68 1.65 -4.49
C ALA A 32 -0.04 2.15 -3.19
N TRP A 33 -0.44 3.33 -2.75
CA TRP A 33 -0.05 3.88 -1.46
C TRP A 33 -0.88 3.27 -0.35
N MET A 34 -0.25 3.12 0.81
CA MET A 34 -0.91 2.69 2.04
C MET A 34 -0.68 3.75 3.12
N GLU A 35 -1.75 4.29 3.66
CA GLU A 35 -1.70 5.32 4.69
C GLU A 35 -2.40 4.80 5.95
N PHE A 36 -1.75 4.96 7.10
CA PHE A 36 -2.28 4.61 8.41
C PHE A 36 -2.47 5.87 9.22
N GLU A 37 -3.55 5.95 9.97
CA GLU A 37 -3.85 7.08 10.85
C GLU A 37 -4.44 6.60 12.17
N THR A 38 -4.00 7.18 13.27
CA THR A 38 -4.67 7.03 14.57
C THR A 38 -5.76 8.09 14.71
N SER A 39 -6.84 7.75 15.38
CA SER A 39 -7.93 8.69 15.68
C SER A 39 -7.89 9.11 17.15
N ASN A 40 -8.58 10.20 17.47
CA ASN A 40 -8.76 10.67 18.85
C ASN A 40 -9.56 9.71 19.74
N ARG A 41 -10.10 8.62 19.18
CA ARG A 41 -10.83 7.54 19.88
C ARG A 41 -10.01 6.25 19.97
N ASP A 42 -8.70 6.31 19.85
CA ASP A 42 -7.77 5.16 19.90
C ASP A 42 -7.99 4.09 18.84
N VAL A 43 -8.60 4.44 17.72
CA VAL A 43 -8.82 3.53 16.60
C VAL A 43 -7.77 3.79 15.52
N ILE A 44 -7.11 2.74 15.04
CA ILE A 44 -6.18 2.81 13.92
C ILE A 44 -6.93 2.46 12.64
N TYR A 45 -6.81 3.33 11.65
CA TYR A 45 -7.38 3.15 10.32
C TYR A 45 -6.30 3.01 9.25
N VAL A 46 -6.63 2.27 8.21
CA VAL A 46 -5.83 2.19 6.97
C VAL A 46 -6.63 2.76 5.80
N LYS A 47 -5.95 3.49 4.94
CA LYS A 47 -6.46 3.95 3.63
C LYS A 47 -5.58 3.34 2.55
N LEU A 48 -6.19 2.66 1.60
CA LEU A 48 -5.51 2.12 0.42
C LEU A 48 -5.80 3.02 -0.78
N ASP A 49 -4.74 3.47 -1.45
CA ASP A 49 -4.83 4.28 -2.67
C ASP A 49 -5.83 5.45 -2.56
N ARG A 50 -5.79 6.16 -1.40
CA ARG A 50 -6.70 7.29 -1.07
C ARG A 50 -8.19 6.95 -1.05
N LYS A 51 -8.52 5.66 -0.94
CA LYS A 51 -9.91 5.20 -0.81
C LYS A 51 -10.41 5.38 0.62
N ARG A 52 -11.64 4.91 0.87
CA ARG A 52 -12.31 5.02 2.15
C ARG A 52 -11.53 4.31 3.25
N LYS A 53 -11.37 4.92 4.42
CA LYS A 53 -10.67 4.34 5.56
C LYS A 53 -11.34 3.10 6.11
N THR A 54 -10.55 2.14 6.55
CA THR A 54 -10.96 0.85 7.11
C THR A 54 -10.23 0.65 8.44
N PRO A 55 -10.83 0.05 9.48
CA PRO A 55 -10.10 -0.36 10.67
C PRO A 55 -8.94 -1.28 10.32
N VAL A 56 -7.82 -1.16 11.02
CA VAL A 56 -6.62 -1.95 10.70
C VAL A 56 -6.78 -3.43 11.07
N SER A 57 -7.69 -3.76 12.00
CA SER A 57 -8.10 -5.13 12.31
C SER A 57 -8.60 -5.88 11.08
N THR A 58 -9.44 -5.22 10.26
CA THR A 58 -9.88 -5.78 8.97
C THR A 58 -8.70 -6.11 8.06
N LEU A 59 -7.70 -5.20 7.94
CA LEU A 59 -6.49 -5.47 7.15
C LEU A 59 -5.71 -6.67 7.69
N LEU A 60 -5.49 -6.75 9.00
CA LEU A 60 -4.74 -7.84 9.62
C LEU A 60 -5.43 -9.19 9.39
N ARG A 61 -6.77 -9.25 9.45
CA ARG A 61 -7.52 -10.46 9.11
C ARG A 61 -7.33 -10.87 7.64
N THR A 62 -7.32 -9.92 6.70
CA THR A 62 -7.04 -10.24 5.29
C THR A 62 -5.63 -10.79 5.07
N LEU A 63 -4.68 -10.46 5.95
CA LEU A 63 -3.31 -10.97 5.90
C LEU A 63 -3.17 -12.36 6.55
N GLY A 64 -4.23 -12.86 7.20
CA GLY A 64 -4.30 -14.20 7.78
C GLY A 64 -4.13 -14.26 9.30
N TYR A 65 -4.22 -13.13 10.02
CA TYR A 65 -4.37 -13.10 11.48
C TYR A 65 -5.87 -13.08 11.79
N GLU A 66 -6.45 -14.25 12.01
CA GLU A 66 -7.93 -14.39 12.00
C GLU A 66 -8.56 -14.08 13.36
N THR A 67 -7.94 -14.51 14.45
CA THR A 67 -8.52 -14.36 15.78
C THR A 67 -8.14 -13.03 16.44
N ASN A 68 -8.96 -12.59 17.39
CA ASN A 68 -8.67 -11.39 18.17
C ASN A 68 -7.41 -11.58 19.02
N GLU A 69 -7.24 -12.79 19.55
CA GLU A 69 -6.12 -13.19 20.39
C GLU A 69 -4.82 -13.10 19.61
N GLU A 70 -4.76 -13.65 18.40
CA GLU A 70 -3.61 -13.53 17.50
C GLU A 70 -3.25 -12.08 17.22
N ILE A 71 -4.26 -11.24 16.92
CA ILE A 71 -4.01 -9.81 16.65
C ILE A 71 -3.50 -9.10 17.91
N LEU A 72 -4.06 -9.36 19.09
CA LEU A 72 -3.61 -8.75 20.34
C LEU A 72 -2.18 -9.15 20.69
N GLU A 73 -1.81 -10.43 20.53
CA GLU A 73 -0.47 -10.94 20.80
C GLU A 73 0.62 -10.25 19.95
N LEU A 74 0.30 -9.90 18.68
CA LEU A 74 1.23 -9.19 17.82
C LEU A 74 1.68 -7.84 18.37
N PHE A 75 0.90 -7.21 19.25
CA PHE A 75 1.12 -5.84 19.72
C PHE A 75 1.23 -5.72 21.24
N GLU A 76 1.16 -6.82 21.99
CA GLU A 76 1.13 -6.83 23.46
C GLU A 76 2.26 -6.01 24.11
N ASP A 77 3.46 -6.09 23.56
CA ASP A 77 4.64 -5.41 24.10
C ASP A 77 4.74 -3.92 23.72
N VAL A 78 3.98 -3.45 22.75
CA VAL A 78 3.98 -2.02 22.30
C VAL A 78 2.68 -1.30 22.61
N ASP A 79 1.53 -2.00 22.67
CA ASP A 79 0.21 -1.44 22.99
C ASP A 79 -0.10 -1.62 24.49
N ASN A 80 0.85 -1.23 25.33
CA ASN A 80 0.86 -1.44 26.79
C ASN A 80 0.40 -0.21 27.58
N ASN A 81 0.12 0.92 26.93
CA ASN A 81 -0.35 2.12 27.60
C ASN A 81 -1.74 1.88 28.22
N PRO A 82 -1.92 2.04 29.56
CA PRO A 82 -3.20 1.79 30.21
C PRO A 82 -4.31 2.75 29.80
N ASP A 83 -3.96 3.98 29.43
CA ASP A 83 -4.92 5.03 29.07
C ASP A 83 -5.35 4.93 27.60
N HIS A 84 -4.56 4.25 26.77
CA HIS A 84 -4.73 4.22 25.32
C HIS A 84 -4.41 2.84 24.74
N LYS A 85 -5.46 2.03 24.56
CA LYS A 85 -5.38 0.69 23.95
C LYS A 85 -5.83 0.75 22.50
N PHE A 86 -4.88 0.88 21.57
CA PHE A 86 -5.18 1.11 20.16
C PHE A 86 -5.76 -0.13 19.47
N ILE A 87 -5.15 -1.28 19.66
CA ILE A 87 -5.53 -2.51 18.97
C ILE A 87 -6.84 -3.06 19.52
N GLU A 88 -6.98 -3.12 20.84
CA GLU A 88 -8.22 -3.57 21.50
C GLU A 88 -9.41 -2.69 21.09
N THR A 89 -9.24 -1.36 21.11
CA THR A 89 -10.28 -0.41 20.71
C THR A 89 -10.61 -0.52 19.23
N THR A 90 -9.60 -0.80 18.39
CA THR A 90 -9.80 -1.01 16.94
C THR A 90 -10.61 -2.27 16.67
N ILE A 91 -10.30 -3.38 17.35
CA ILE A 91 -11.04 -4.64 17.25
C ILE A 91 -12.49 -4.44 17.71
N ALA A 92 -12.70 -3.77 18.85
CA ALA A 92 -14.04 -3.49 19.38
C ALA A 92 -14.88 -2.64 18.41
N LYS A 93 -14.24 -1.70 17.70
CA LYS A 93 -14.88 -0.89 16.65
C LYS A 93 -15.27 -1.70 15.42
N ASP A 94 -14.54 -2.77 15.13
CA ASP A 94 -14.70 -3.65 13.95
C ASP A 94 -15.48 -4.94 14.28
N SER A 95 -16.37 -4.88 15.27
CA SER A 95 -17.09 -6.04 15.81
C SER A 95 -17.97 -6.82 14.79
N GLY A 96 -18.19 -6.25 13.61
CA GLY A 96 -18.94 -6.90 12.52
C GLY A 96 -18.10 -7.76 11.58
N VAL A 97 -16.77 -7.81 11.76
CA VAL A 97 -15.84 -8.58 10.92
C VAL A 97 -15.06 -9.53 11.81
N THR A 98 -15.37 -10.82 11.74
CA THR A 98 -14.78 -11.84 12.62
C THR A 98 -13.92 -12.85 11.87
N THR A 99 -14.18 -13.03 10.58
CA THR A 99 -13.50 -14.01 9.74
C THR A 99 -12.67 -13.34 8.64
N LYS A 100 -11.71 -14.08 8.08
CA LYS A 100 -10.90 -13.64 6.94
C LYS A 100 -11.77 -13.30 5.72
N ASP A 101 -12.77 -14.13 5.43
CA ASP A 101 -13.63 -13.94 4.26
C ASP A 101 -14.50 -12.67 4.40
N GLU A 102 -15.04 -12.42 5.59
CA GLU A 102 -15.75 -11.17 5.87
C GLU A 102 -14.85 -9.95 5.71
N ALA A 103 -13.60 -10.04 6.20
CA ALA A 103 -12.61 -8.99 6.05
C ALA A 103 -12.29 -8.72 4.58
N LEU A 104 -12.06 -9.76 3.79
CA LEU A 104 -11.83 -9.66 2.35
C LEU A 104 -12.99 -8.99 1.61
N ILE A 105 -14.22 -9.40 1.92
CA ILE A 105 -15.45 -8.83 1.34
C ILE A 105 -15.58 -7.35 1.69
N GLU A 106 -15.35 -6.97 2.96
CA GLU A 106 -15.45 -5.58 3.41
C GLU A 106 -14.38 -4.70 2.75
N PHE A 107 -13.14 -5.20 2.61
CA PHE A 107 -12.09 -4.52 1.86
C PHE A 107 -12.45 -4.33 0.40
N TYR A 108 -12.97 -5.37 -0.24
CA TYR A 108 -13.36 -5.32 -1.65
C TYR A 108 -14.44 -4.28 -1.92
N ARG A 109 -15.48 -4.22 -1.08
CA ARG A 109 -16.53 -3.20 -1.18
C ARG A 109 -16.01 -1.78 -1.14
N ARG A 110 -14.95 -1.53 -0.37
CA ARG A 110 -14.34 -0.19 -0.24
C ARG A 110 -13.42 0.14 -1.40
N LEU A 111 -12.72 -0.85 -1.93
CA LEU A 111 -11.83 -0.67 -3.07
C LEU A 111 -12.60 -0.55 -4.39
N ARG A 112 -13.68 -1.34 -4.54
CA ARG A 112 -14.50 -1.39 -5.76
C ARG A 112 -15.99 -1.29 -5.44
N PRO A 113 -16.47 -0.09 -5.08
CA PRO A 113 -17.88 0.12 -4.82
C PRO A 113 -18.68 -0.14 -6.09
N GLY A 114 -19.76 -0.93 -5.97
CA GLY A 114 -20.65 -1.26 -7.09
C GLY A 114 -20.38 -2.60 -7.75
N GLU A 115 -19.26 -3.28 -7.48
CA GLU A 115 -19.03 -4.65 -7.91
C GLU A 115 -19.53 -5.66 -6.84
N PRO A 116 -20.12 -6.80 -7.22
CA PRO A 116 -20.52 -7.83 -6.26
C PRO A 116 -19.28 -8.41 -5.57
N PRO A 117 -19.23 -8.40 -4.22
CA PRO A 117 -18.07 -8.87 -3.49
C PRO A 117 -17.99 -10.40 -3.51
N ASN A 118 -16.80 -10.93 -3.83
CA ASN A 118 -16.43 -12.33 -3.72
C ASN A 118 -15.08 -12.42 -3.00
N ALA A 119 -14.94 -13.33 -2.03
CA ALA A 119 -13.73 -13.50 -1.24
C ALA A 119 -12.50 -13.85 -2.10
N GLU A 120 -12.66 -14.74 -3.10
CA GLU A 120 -11.58 -15.12 -4.02
C GLU A 120 -11.07 -13.91 -4.84
N ASN A 121 -11.99 -13.13 -5.41
CA ASN A 121 -11.66 -11.93 -6.17
C ASN A 121 -11.04 -10.85 -5.26
N ALA A 122 -11.49 -10.76 -4.02
CA ALA A 122 -10.94 -9.84 -3.03
C ALA A 122 -9.50 -10.20 -2.65
N GLN A 123 -9.24 -11.48 -2.40
CA GLN A 123 -7.90 -11.97 -2.11
C GLN A 123 -6.96 -11.73 -3.30
N ALA A 124 -7.36 -12.12 -4.51
CA ALA A 124 -6.59 -11.88 -5.73
C ALA A 124 -6.31 -10.38 -5.96
N LEU A 125 -7.26 -9.51 -5.63
CA LEU A 125 -7.07 -8.06 -5.73
C LEU A 125 -6.00 -7.57 -4.74
N ILE A 126 -6.08 -7.94 -3.46
CA ILE A 126 -5.13 -7.54 -2.42
C ILE A 126 -3.73 -8.09 -2.74
N GLU A 127 -3.63 -9.36 -3.12
CA GLU A 127 -2.37 -9.97 -3.53
C GLU A 127 -1.75 -9.23 -4.71
N SER A 128 -2.55 -8.86 -5.71
CA SER A 128 -2.07 -8.12 -6.86
C SER A 128 -1.65 -6.68 -6.55
N LEU A 129 -2.24 -6.05 -5.52
CA LEU A 129 -1.94 -4.67 -5.17
C LEU A 129 -0.63 -4.51 -4.39
N PHE A 130 -0.27 -5.48 -3.53
CA PHE A 130 0.83 -5.34 -2.56
C PHE A 130 1.89 -6.44 -2.64
N PHE A 131 1.54 -7.63 -3.13
CA PHE A 131 2.40 -8.82 -3.10
C PHE A 131 2.79 -9.34 -4.49
N ASP A 132 2.31 -8.74 -5.58
CA ASP A 132 2.74 -9.06 -6.95
C ASP A 132 3.85 -8.10 -7.40
N SER A 133 5.05 -8.63 -7.63
CA SER A 133 6.23 -7.88 -8.07
C SER A 133 6.05 -7.14 -9.41
N ARG A 134 5.09 -7.54 -10.23
CA ARG A 134 4.76 -6.86 -11.48
C ARG A 134 4.00 -5.56 -11.25
N ARG A 135 3.22 -5.48 -10.17
CA ARG A 135 2.36 -4.33 -9.84
C ARG A 135 2.91 -3.49 -8.70
N TYR A 136 3.57 -4.10 -7.73
CA TYR A 136 4.10 -3.44 -6.56
C TYR A 136 5.61 -3.58 -6.48
N ASP A 137 6.30 -2.47 -6.23
CA ASP A 137 7.74 -2.42 -6.11
C ASP A 137 8.14 -1.29 -5.16
N LEU A 138 8.73 -1.62 -4.03
CA LEU A 138 9.31 -0.63 -3.11
C LEU A 138 10.56 0.04 -3.70
N GLY A 139 11.23 -0.63 -4.61
CA GLY A 139 12.57 -0.23 -5.06
C GLY A 139 13.62 -0.47 -3.96
N LYS A 140 14.89 -0.40 -4.32
CA LYS A 140 16.01 -0.56 -3.36
C LYS A 140 15.98 0.51 -2.26
N VAL A 141 15.74 1.76 -2.64
CA VAL A 141 15.68 2.88 -1.69
C VAL A 141 14.48 2.75 -0.76
N GLY A 142 13.31 2.35 -1.28
CA GLY A 142 12.11 2.16 -0.49
C GLY A 142 12.26 1.05 0.54
N ARG A 143 12.84 -0.09 0.16
CA ARG A 143 13.14 -1.20 1.08
C ARG A 143 14.13 -0.75 2.17
N TYR A 144 15.24 -0.13 1.79
CA TYR A 144 16.22 0.37 2.75
C TYR A 144 15.62 1.35 3.77
N LYS A 145 14.80 2.31 3.31
CA LYS A 145 14.15 3.28 4.20
C LYS A 145 13.10 2.63 5.11
N LEU A 146 12.37 1.66 4.60
CA LEU A 146 11.41 0.89 5.38
C LEU A 146 12.13 0.16 6.51
N GLU A 147 13.17 -0.59 6.20
CA GLU A 147 13.99 -1.31 7.19
C GLU A 147 14.66 -0.36 8.20
N SER A 148 15.22 0.73 7.73
CA SER A 148 15.87 1.73 8.59
C SER A 148 14.90 2.35 9.59
N ASN A 149 13.68 2.68 9.16
CA ASN A 149 12.65 3.26 10.03
C ASN A 149 12.01 2.24 10.99
N LEU A 150 12.02 0.96 10.63
CA LEU A 150 11.47 -0.13 11.45
C LEU A 150 12.53 -0.86 12.28
N LYS A 151 13.79 -0.44 12.22
CA LYS A 151 14.91 -1.07 12.93
C LYS A 151 14.64 -1.23 14.42
N GLY A 152 14.94 -2.40 14.96
CA GLY A 152 14.78 -2.72 16.39
C GLY A 152 13.42 -3.28 16.79
N LEU A 153 12.55 -3.63 15.83
CA LEU A 153 11.28 -4.31 16.09
C LEU A 153 11.41 -5.84 15.98
N LYS A 154 10.59 -6.58 16.75
CA LYS A 154 10.71 -8.06 16.89
C LYS A 154 10.55 -8.86 15.58
N PHE A 155 9.87 -8.31 14.58
CA PHE A 155 9.54 -9.01 13.34
C PHE A 155 10.45 -8.63 12.16
N GLN A 156 11.69 -8.21 12.45
CA GLN A 156 12.59 -7.65 11.45
C GLN A 156 13.55 -8.69 10.83
N GLU A 157 13.08 -9.85 10.47
CA GLU A 157 13.80 -10.74 9.55
C GLU A 157 13.33 -10.53 8.11
N ILE A 158 13.62 -9.35 7.56
CA ILE A 158 13.28 -9.03 6.20
C ILE A 158 14.54 -9.06 5.36
N ASP A 159 14.55 -9.90 4.34
CA ASP A 159 15.61 -9.90 3.35
C ASP A 159 15.61 -8.56 2.58
N GLY A 160 16.66 -7.76 2.74
CA GLY A 160 16.84 -6.49 2.05
C GLY A 160 16.83 -6.55 0.52
N SER A 161 16.84 -7.76 -0.05
CA SER A 161 16.65 -7.99 -1.48
C SER A 161 15.18 -7.95 -1.91
N THR A 162 14.24 -8.19 -0.98
CA THR A 162 12.80 -8.26 -1.26
C THR A 162 12.22 -6.88 -1.57
N ARG A 163 11.63 -6.74 -2.75
CA ARG A 163 11.09 -5.46 -3.25
C ARG A 163 9.57 -5.32 -3.12
N ILE A 164 8.89 -6.36 -2.70
CA ILE A 164 7.45 -6.37 -2.39
C ILE A 164 7.25 -6.26 -0.89
N LEU A 165 6.03 -5.96 -0.46
CA LEU A 165 5.68 -5.98 0.95
C LEU A 165 5.61 -7.41 1.49
N SER A 166 5.84 -7.56 2.79
CA SER A 166 5.52 -8.75 3.56
C SER A 166 4.47 -8.42 4.63
N LYS A 167 3.89 -9.45 5.24
CA LYS A 167 2.95 -9.28 6.36
C LYS A 167 3.66 -8.64 7.55
N GLU A 168 4.88 -9.05 7.79
CA GLU A 168 5.75 -8.60 8.87
C GLU A 168 6.10 -7.11 8.72
N ASP A 169 6.25 -6.61 7.49
CA ASP A 169 6.43 -5.18 7.21
C ASP A 169 5.25 -4.36 7.75
N ILE A 170 4.03 -4.83 7.49
CA ILE A 170 2.80 -4.14 7.90
C ILE A 170 2.65 -4.18 9.41
N VAL A 171 2.88 -5.33 10.04
CA VAL A 171 2.84 -5.46 11.51
C VAL A 171 3.90 -4.56 12.15
N SER A 172 5.14 -4.58 11.66
CA SER A 172 6.23 -3.74 12.16
C SER A 172 5.94 -2.25 12.01
N LEU A 173 5.31 -1.86 10.90
CA LEU A 173 4.88 -0.48 10.67
C LEU A 173 3.83 -0.05 11.70
N LEU A 174 2.84 -0.87 11.98
CA LEU A 174 1.81 -0.60 12.97
C LEU A 174 2.39 -0.52 14.39
N ARG A 175 3.31 -1.41 14.73
CA ARG A 175 4.05 -1.36 16.00
C ARG A 175 4.79 -0.04 16.18
N ARG A 176 5.48 0.41 15.14
CA ARG A 176 6.18 1.72 15.14
C ARG A 176 5.19 2.88 15.27
N LEU A 177 4.04 2.81 14.62
CA LEU A 177 2.99 3.83 14.71
C LEU A 177 2.49 3.99 16.15
N ILE A 178 2.23 2.87 16.85
CA ILE A 178 1.81 2.86 18.26
C ILE A 178 2.91 3.48 19.15
N GLN A 179 4.19 3.09 18.95
CA GLN A 179 5.31 3.65 19.71
C GLN A 179 5.44 5.17 19.54
N ILE A 180 5.20 5.68 18.33
CA ILE A 180 5.23 7.14 18.08
C ILE A 180 4.05 7.81 18.80
N ASN A 181 2.86 7.23 18.71
CA ASN A 181 1.68 7.78 19.37
C ASN A 181 1.81 7.80 20.91
N ASN A 182 2.54 6.83 21.48
CA ASN A 182 2.89 6.78 22.90
C ASN A 182 4.13 7.65 23.25
N SER A 183 4.63 8.46 22.31
CA SER A 183 5.81 9.30 22.46
C SER A 183 7.13 8.55 22.77
N GLU A 184 7.19 7.24 22.54
CA GLU A 184 8.40 6.42 22.72
C GLU A 184 9.39 6.61 21.57
N LYS A 185 8.92 7.02 20.41
CA LYS A 185 9.70 7.27 19.20
C LYS A 185 9.28 8.58 18.55
N ARG A 186 10.20 9.18 17.82
CA ARG A 186 9.94 10.42 17.08
C ARG A 186 9.45 10.12 15.66
N ALA A 187 8.59 11.00 15.15
CA ALA A 187 8.21 11.04 13.75
C ALA A 187 9.39 11.41 12.83
N ASN A 188 9.25 11.15 11.55
CA ASN A 188 10.26 11.51 10.56
C ASN A 188 10.19 13.01 10.21
N ASP A 189 11.33 13.62 9.96
CA ASP A 189 11.36 14.90 9.25
C ASP A 189 11.10 14.67 7.76
N ILE A 190 9.87 14.99 7.35
CA ILE A 190 9.40 14.76 5.98
C ILE A 190 10.05 15.72 4.99
N ASP A 191 10.44 16.90 5.44
CA ASP A 191 11.01 17.96 4.59
C ASP A 191 12.52 17.86 4.43
N HIS A 192 13.15 17.01 5.23
CA HIS A 192 14.58 16.73 5.10
C HIS A 192 14.91 16.24 3.68
N LEU A 193 15.96 16.82 3.05
CA LEU A 193 16.35 16.51 1.67
C LEU A 193 16.69 15.03 1.44
N GLY A 194 17.12 14.30 2.48
CA GLY A 194 17.29 12.85 2.43
C GLY A 194 15.99 12.08 2.19
N ASN A 195 14.82 12.70 2.44
CA ASN A 195 13.49 12.13 2.24
C ASN A 195 12.83 12.62 0.95
N ARG A 196 13.48 13.52 0.24
CA ARG A 196 13.01 14.10 -1.03
C ARG A 196 14.04 13.80 -2.11
N ARG A 197 13.57 13.53 -3.33
CA ARG A 197 14.43 13.30 -4.49
C ARG A 197 13.98 14.11 -5.68
N VAL A 198 14.89 14.34 -6.61
CA VAL A 198 14.57 14.94 -7.91
C VAL A 198 14.02 13.87 -8.82
N ARG A 199 12.84 14.10 -9.38
CA ARG A 199 12.30 13.31 -10.49
C ARG A 199 12.63 14.02 -11.78
N ALA A 200 13.56 13.45 -12.56
CA ALA A 200 13.97 14.01 -13.83
C ALA A 200 13.05 13.55 -14.97
N VAL A 201 13.18 14.21 -16.14
CA VAL A 201 12.35 13.95 -17.32
C VAL A 201 12.45 12.50 -17.80
N GLY A 202 13.61 11.86 -17.68
CA GLY A 202 13.80 10.45 -18.07
C GLY A 202 12.87 9.50 -17.33
N GLU A 203 12.65 9.71 -16.03
CA GLU A 203 11.72 8.90 -15.23
C GLU A 203 10.27 9.15 -15.67
N LEU A 204 9.91 10.40 -15.95
CA LEU A 204 8.56 10.74 -16.42
C LEU A 204 8.25 10.09 -17.77
N ILE A 205 9.20 10.15 -18.73
CA ILE A 205 9.05 9.49 -20.03
C ILE A 205 8.98 7.97 -19.86
N GLN A 206 9.85 7.38 -19.04
CA GLN A 206 9.81 5.95 -18.77
C GLN A 206 8.44 5.49 -18.26
N ASN A 207 7.86 6.23 -17.32
CA ASN A 207 6.54 5.91 -16.77
C ASN A 207 5.46 5.99 -17.86
N GLN A 208 5.51 7.01 -18.71
CA GLN A 208 4.53 7.19 -19.78
C GLN A 208 4.65 6.12 -20.86
N VAL A 209 5.88 5.75 -21.26
CA VAL A 209 6.13 4.66 -22.20
C VAL A 209 5.64 3.34 -21.63
N ARG A 210 5.84 3.08 -20.34
CA ARG A 210 5.30 1.90 -19.65
C ARG A 210 3.78 1.81 -19.78
N VAL A 211 3.07 2.91 -19.58
CA VAL A 211 1.60 2.96 -19.76
C VAL A 211 1.23 2.61 -21.21
N GLY A 212 1.98 3.12 -22.18
CA GLY A 212 1.80 2.79 -23.59
C GLY A 212 1.98 1.29 -23.88
N PHE A 213 3.02 0.68 -23.31
CA PHE A 213 3.27 -0.77 -23.44
C PHE A 213 2.19 -1.61 -22.77
N LEU A 214 1.70 -1.24 -21.58
CA LEU A 214 0.61 -1.97 -20.93
C LEU A 214 -0.69 -1.92 -21.75
N ARG A 215 -1.00 -0.78 -22.35
CA ARG A 215 -2.14 -0.64 -23.27
C ARG A 215 -1.96 -1.53 -24.52
N MET A 216 -0.75 -1.57 -25.07
CA MET A 216 -0.41 -2.42 -26.22
C MET A 216 -0.50 -3.91 -25.88
N GLU A 217 0.04 -4.33 -24.74
CA GLU A 217 -0.05 -5.71 -24.24
C GLU A 217 -1.49 -6.17 -24.12
N ARG A 218 -2.37 -5.33 -23.55
CA ARG A 218 -3.80 -5.63 -23.42
C ARG A 218 -4.43 -5.90 -24.78
N VAL A 219 -4.17 -5.05 -25.76
CA VAL A 219 -4.71 -5.22 -27.14
C VAL A 219 -4.17 -6.50 -27.79
N ILE A 220 -2.90 -6.83 -27.57
CA ILE A 220 -2.31 -8.08 -28.09
C ILE A 220 -3.01 -9.29 -27.47
N ARG A 221 -3.22 -9.31 -26.16
CA ARG A 221 -3.94 -10.39 -25.47
C ARG A 221 -5.38 -10.55 -25.99
N GLU A 222 -6.10 -9.45 -26.13
CA GLU A 222 -7.46 -9.44 -26.70
C GLU A 222 -7.48 -10.02 -28.13
N ARG A 223 -6.52 -9.63 -28.97
CA ARG A 223 -6.40 -10.17 -30.33
C ARG A 223 -6.05 -11.66 -30.35
N MET A 224 -5.13 -12.10 -29.50
CA MET A 224 -4.78 -13.53 -29.38
C MET A 224 -5.96 -14.38 -28.94
N THR A 225 -6.86 -13.84 -28.13
CA THR A 225 -8.06 -14.57 -27.69
C THR A 225 -9.10 -14.69 -28.81
N ILE A 226 -9.20 -13.71 -29.70
CA ILE A 226 -10.19 -13.65 -30.79
C ILE A 226 -9.70 -14.41 -32.03
N GLN A 227 -8.40 -14.36 -32.30
CA GLN A 227 -7.78 -14.97 -33.49
C GLN A 227 -7.55 -16.47 -33.28
N VAL A 228 -8.34 -17.30 -33.94
CA VAL A 228 -8.35 -18.76 -33.78
C VAL A 228 -7.41 -19.47 -34.77
N ASP A 229 -7.00 -18.78 -35.86
CA ASP A 229 -6.20 -19.39 -36.93
C ASP A 229 -4.68 -19.18 -36.67
N PRO A 230 -3.94 -20.27 -36.37
CA PRO A 230 -2.51 -20.19 -36.10
C PRO A 230 -1.67 -19.75 -37.32
N GLU A 231 -2.12 -20.06 -38.55
CA GLU A 231 -1.34 -19.80 -39.76
C GLU A 231 -1.31 -18.32 -40.14
N THR A 232 -2.36 -17.57 -39.78
CA THR A 232 -2.48 -16.12 -40.05
C THR A 232 -1.99 -15.26 -38.88
N THR A 233 -1.73 -15.86 -37.73
CA THR A 233 -1.34 -15.15 -36.50
C THR A 233 0.17 -14.89 -36.49
N THR A 234 0.59 -13.73 -36.99
CA THR A 234 1.97 -13.27 -36.95
C THR A 234 2.16 -12.18 -35.91
N PRO A 235 3.38 -11.97 -35.35
CA PRO A 235 3.67 -10.85 -34.44
C PRO A 235 3.30 -9.50 -35.05
N ALA A 236 3.53 -9.31 -36.34
CA ALA A 236 3.19 -8.05 -37.04
C ALA A 236 1.67 -7.80 -37.09
N ALA A 237 0.85 -8.84 -37.21
CA ALA A 237 -0.60 -8.71 -37.19
C ALA A 237 -1.16 -8.40 -35.78
N LEU A 238 -0.49 -8.89 -34.75
CA LEU A 238 -0.92 -8.69 -33.35
C LEU A 238 -0.48 -7.35 -32.79
N ILE A 239 0.74 -6.89 -33.11
CA ILE A 239 1.34 -5.69 -32.52
C ILE A 239 0.75 -4.43 -33.15
N ASN A 240 0.24 -3.55 -32.29
CA ASN A 240 -0.17 -2.20 -32.68
C ASN A 240 0.62 -1.17 -31.86
N VAL A 241 1.48 -0.42 -32.50
CA VAL A 241 2.35 0.59 -31.84
C VAL A 241 1.62 1.90 -31.48
N ARG A 242 0.40 2.11 -31.99
CA ARG A 242 -0.36 3.36 -31.76
C ARG A 242 -0.54 3.73 -30.28
N PRO A 243 -0.81 2.80 -29.35
CA PRO A 243 -0.92 3.12 -27.93
C PRO A 243 0.37 3.71 -27.33
N VAL A 244 1.53 3.24 -27.78
CA VAL A 244 2.83 3.76 -27.31
C VAL A 244 3.08 5.14 -27.88
N VAL A 245 2.83 5.34 -29.18
CA VAL A 245 2.97 6.66 -29.85
C VAL A 245 2.01 7.67 -29.20
N ALA A 246 0.76 7.27 -28.94
CA ALA A 246 -0.22 8.13 -28.27
C ALA A 246 0.22 8.53 -26.86
N ALA A 247 0.76 7.59 -26.09
CA ALA A 247 1.26 7.88 -24.74
C ALA A 247 2.42 8.88 -24.73
N VAL A 248 3.36 8.75 -25.66
CA VAL A 248 4.47 9.71 -25.81
C VAL A 248 3.96 11.08 -26.25
N ARG A 249 3.06 11.14 -27.21
CA ARG A 249 2.43 12.43 -27.62
C ARG A 249 1.64 13.09 -26.50
N GLU A 250 0.90 12.33 -25.72
CA GLU A 250 0.19 12.79 -24.53
C GLU A 250 1.14 13.43 -23.51
N PHE A 251 2.32 12.83 -23.31
CA PHE A 251 3.33 13.37 -22.40
C PHE A 251 3.82 14.75 -22.81
N PHE A 252 4.16 14.93 -24.11
CA PHE A 252 4.65 16.23 -24.61
C PHE A 252 3.54 17.24 -24.87
N GLY A 253 2.31 16.80 -25.05
CA GLY A 253 1.14 17.68 -25.22
C GLY A 253 0.44 18.07 -23.92
N GLY A 254 0.78 17.40 -22.80
CA GLY A 254 0.23 17.65 -21.48
C GLY A 254 1.20 18.43 -20.58
N SER A 255 0.66 19.24 -19.66
CA SER A 255 1.44 20.01 -18.69
C SER A 255 1.87 19.13 -17.51
N GLN A 256 2.79 18.18 -17.73
CA GLN A 256 3.40 17.39 -16.64
C GLN A 256 4.85 17.79 -16.33
N LEU A 257 5.35 18.80 -16.98
CA LEU A 257 6.69 19.37 -16.77
C LEU A 257 6.65 20.56 -15.82
#